data_2e1b1b3db216c184f0103681b1c9d2c6
#
_entry.id   2e1b1b3db216c184f0103681b1c9d2c6
#
_cell.length_a   1.000
_cell.length_b   1.000
_cell.length_c   1.000
_cell.angle_alpha   90.00
_cell.angle_beta   90.00
_cell.angle_gamma   90.00
#
_symmetry.space_group_name_H-M   'P 1'
#
loop_
_entity.id
_entity.type
_entity.pdbx_description
1 polymer ?
#
loop_
_entity_poly.entity_id
_entity_poly.type
_entity_poly.pdbx_seq_one_letter_code
_entity_poly.pdbx_strand_id
1 'polypeptide(L)'
;GGLSVAKSIHNLLPKEDLLYVADSAFTPYGDMQEIHIVERAILISDFLINKKHSKAIVVACNTATAFSVNVLRERFNVPVIGMEPAVKPAIKVTLNNKVGVLATSGTSKSAKFSALLEKYSGAVKFFIQPCPGLVNAIEKGSFDDEELFELLEKYLANFKKNGVDTIVLGCTHYVYIKHLITKIMGTNIKIVDTGEAVARQLSIKLEEFNLRADSSEPSVEMKLILTKYKNVPQVIDQFLSGSNIDFKLERAWY
;
A
#
# COMPACT_ATOMS: atom_id res chain seq x y z
N GLY A 1 -0.06 -0.63 -7.02
CA GLY A 1 -0.66 -0.70 -5.66
C GLY A 1 -0.69 0.63 -4.93
N GLY A 2 0.45 1.36 -4.85
CA GLY A 2 0.54 2.61 -4.07
C GLY A 2 -0.42 3.73 -4.49
N LEU A 3 -1.04 3.67 -5.65
CA LEU A 3 -2.07 4.60 -6.08
C LEU A 3 -3.29 4.62 -5.14
N SER A 4 -3.62 3.50 -4.50
CA SER A 4 -4.69 3.44 -3.50
C SER A 4 -4.38 4.34 -2.29
N VAL A 5 -3.12 4.41 -1.90
CA VAL A 5 -2.64 5.31 -0.83
C VAL A 5 -2.62 6.76 -1.30
N ALA A 6 -2.14 7.01 -2.52
CA ALA A 6 -2.14 8.36 -3.12
C ALA A 6 -3.56 8.94 -3.20
N LYS A 7 -4.56 8.12 -3.58
CA LYS A 7 -5.98 8.49 -3.56
C LYS A 7 -6.46 8.89 -2.16
N SER A 8 -6.10 8.13 -1.13
CA SER A 8 -6.46 8.45 0.26
C SER A 8 -5.81 9.75 0.74
N ILE A 9 -4.56 10.00 0.32
CA ILE A 9 -3.84 11.25 0.64
C ILE A 9 -4.51 12.43 -0.07
N HIS A 10 -4.77 12.33 -1.37
CA HIS A 10 -5.42 13.40 -2.13
C HIS A 10 -6.79 13.79 -1.54
N ASN A 11 -7.58 12.78 -1.16
CA ASN A 11 -8.91 13.03 -0.57
C ASN A 11 -8.83 13.74 0.80
N LEU A 12 -7.82 13.43 1.63
CA LEU A 12 -7.66 14.03 2.95
C LEU A 12 -6.91 15.37 2.91
N LEU A 13 -6.00 15.51 1.96
CA LEU A 13 -5.06 16.63 1.83
C LEU A 13 -5.11 17.21 0.41
N PRO A 14 -6.28 17.72 -0.03
CA PRO A 14 -6.49 18.13 -1.43
C PRO A 14 -5.68 19.36 -1.86
N LYS A 15 -5.04 20.06 -0.93
CA LYS A 15 -4.18 21.21 -1.20
C LYS A 15 -2.70 20.87 -1.37
N GLU A 16 -2.33 19.61 -1.11
CA GLU A 16 -0.95 19.15 -1.25
C GLU A 16 -0.71 18.62 -2.66
N ASP A 17 0.38 19.10 -3.28
CA ASP A 17 0.86 18.54 -4.55
C ASP A 17 1.38 17.13 -4.34
N LEU A 18 0.92 16.19 -5.16
CA LEU A 18 1.33 14.81 -5.10
C LEU A 18 2.21 14.44 -6.29
N LEU A 19 3.40 13.93 -5.99
CA LEU A 19 4.30 13.31 -6.95
C LEU A 19 4.43 11.84 -6.64
N TYR A 20 3.88 10.97 -7.48
CA TYR A 20 3.90 9.53 -7.31
C TYR A 20 4.91 8.87 -8.24
N VAL A 21 5.88 8.15 -7.70
CA VAL A 21 6.80 7.32 -8.48
C VAL A 21 6.33 5.87 -8.41
N ALA A 22 5.90 5.33 -9.56
CA ALA A 22 5.61 3.92 -9.71
C ALA A 22 6.88 3.20 -10.22
N ASP A 23 7.49 2.41 -9.34
CA ASP A 23 8.68 1.62 -9.69
C ASP A 23 8.29 0.32 -10.44
N SER A 24 7.52 0.50 -11.51
CA SER A 24 6.86 -0.56 -12.28
C SER A 24 7.83 -1.52 -12.97
N ALA A 25 9.09 -1.10 -13.21
CA ALA A 25 10.14 -1.98 -13.76
C ALA A 25 10.58 -3.06 -12.77
N PHE A 26 10.38 -2.84 -11.47
CA PHE A 26 10.85 -3.69 -10.39
C PHE A 26 9.71 -4.29 -9.53
N THR A 27 8.46 -4.03 -9.90
CA THR A 27 7.28 -4.66 -9.26
C THR A 27 7.19 -6.15 -9.66
N PRO A 28 6.90 -7.09 -8.72
CA PRO A 28 6.52 -6.87 -7.32
C PRO A 28 7.69 -6.89 -6.33
N TYR A 29 7.72 -5.99 -5.36
CA TYR A 29 8.75 -5.96 -4.31
C TYR A 29 8.65 -7.13 -3.32
N GLY A 30 7.50 -7.80 -3.24
CA GLY A 30 7.25 -8.89 -2.30
C GLY A 30 8.16 -10.12 -2.46
N ASP A 31 8.76 -10.29 -3.64
CA ASP A 31 9.62 -11.41 -4.00
C ASP A 31 11.09 -10.98 -4.20
N MET A 32 11.41 -9.68 -4.01
CA MET A 32 12.77 -9.15 -4.12
C MET A 32 13.59 -9.39 -2.86
N GLN A 33 14.92 -9.42 -3.02
CA GLN A 33 15.85 -9.40 -1.91
C GLN A 33 15.81 -8.05 -1.19
N GLU A 34 15.96 -8.07 0.13
CA GLU A 34 15.93 -6.88 1.00
C GLU A 34 16.88 -5.78 0.53
N ILE A 35 18.13 -6.13 0.19
CA ILE A 35 19.14 -5.17 -0.25
C ILE A 35 18.65 -4.35 -1.46
N HIS A 36 18.06 -4.99 -2.45
CA HIS A 36 17.57 -4.31 -3.64
C HIS A 36 16.35 -3.43 -3.34
N ILE A 37 15.48 -3.85 -2.41
CA ILE A 37 14.35 -3.02 -1.96
C ILE A 37 14.86 -1.73 -1.31
N VAL A 38 15.88 -1.83 -0.45
CA VAL A 38 16.49 -0.69 0.24
C VAL A 38 17.17 0.25 -0.76
N GLU A 39 17.97 -0.28 -1.69
CA GLU A 39 18.64 0.49 -2.75
C GLU A 39 17.62 1.26 -3.60
N ARG A 40 16.55 0.60 -4.05
CA ARG A 40 15.48 1.24 -4.83
C ARG A 40 14.79 2.35 -4.03
N ALA A 41 14.46 2.08 -2.77
CA ALA A 41 13.80 3.06 -1.91
C ALA A 41 14.68 4.30 -1.68
N ILE A 42 15.99 4.13 -1.48
CA ILE A 42 16.95 5.22 -1.35
C ILE A 42 17.02 6.03 -2.64
N LEU A 43 17.20 5.37 -3.80
CA LEU A 43 17.33 6.03 -5.10
C LEU A 43 16.10 6.89 -5.43
N ILE A 44 14.90 6.34 -5.23
CA ILE A 44 13.65 7.04 -5.50
C ILE A 44 13.46 8.21 -4.52
N SER A 45 13.75 8.01 -3.22
CA SER A 45 13.63 9.06 -2.22
C SER A 45 14.62 10.20 -2.47
N ASP A 46 15.86 9.89 -2.83
CA ASP A 46 16.88 10.88 -3.19
C ASP A 46 16.42 11.75 -4.38
N PHE A 47 15.90 11.11 -5.44
CA PHE A 47 15.33 11.83 -6.56
C PHE A 47 14.17 12.75 -6.17
N LEU A 48 13.22 12.23 -5.40
CA LEU A 48 12.05 13.01 -4.96
C LEU A 48 12.45 14.20 -4.11
N ILE A 49 13.41 14.03 -3.21
CA ILE A 49 13.87 15.11 -2.31
C ILE A 49 14.78 16.09 -3.03
N ASN A 50 15.85 15.61 -3.68
CA ASN A 50 16.93 16.47 -4.17
C ASN A 50 16.69 17.02 -5.58
N LYS A 51 15.87 16.35 -6.41
CA LYS A 51 15.56 16.79 -7.78
C LYS A 51 14.14 17.36 -7.93
N LYS A 52 13.19 16.87 -7.15
CA LYS A 52 11.79 17.30 -7.22
C LYS A 52 11.36 18.14 -6.00
N HIS A 53 12.25 18.34 -5.03
CA HIS A 53 12.06 19.18 -3.84
C HIS A 53 10.85 18.75 -2.99
N SER A 54 10.62 17.44 -2.90
CA SER A 54 9.55 16.91 -2.08
C SER A 54 9.81 17.14 -0.60
N LYS A 55 8.86 17.74 0.09
CA LYS A 55 8.95 18.11 1.52
C LYS A 55 8.65 16.95 2.48
N ALA A 56 8.09 15.84 1.99
CA ALA A 56 7.81 14.63 2.74
C ALA A 56 7.82 13.42 1.79
N ILE A 57 8.11 12.23 2.32
CA ILE A 57 8.10 10.96 1.58
C ILE A 57 7.07 10.02 2.20
N VAL A 58 6.25 9.40 1.36
CA VAL A 58 5.38 8.29 1.75
C VAL A 58 5.82 7.02 1.04
N VAL A 59 6.23 6.02 1.81
CA VAL A 59 6.59 4.69 1.28
C VAL A 59 5.30 3.86 1.18
N ALA A 60 4.61 3.98 0.04
CA ALA A 60 3.29 3.42 -0.21
C ALA A 60 3.33 1.91 -0.56
N CYS A 61 4.11 1.14 0.20
CA CYS A 61 4.28 -0.31 0.05
C CYS A 61 4.63 -0.93 1.40
N ASN A 62 3.87 -1.94 1.85
CA ASN A 62 4.16 -2.63 3.13
C ASN A 62 5.52 -3.30 3.10
N THR A 63 5.88 -3.99 2.02
CA THR A 63 7.17 -4.65 1.86
C THR A 63 8.32 -3.63 1.88
N ALA A 64 8.24 -2.57 1.08
CA ALA A 64 9.28 -1.53 1.08
C ALA A 64 9.41 -0.88 2.46
N THR A 65 8.30 -0.57 3.13
CA THR A 65 8.32 0.00 4.48
C THR A 65 9.01 -0.94 5.48
N ALA A 66 8.74 -2.24 5.41
CA ALA A 66 9.32 -3.20 6.34
C ALA A 66 10.85 -3.15 6.34
N PHE A 67 11.46 -3.01 5.16
CA PHE A 67 12.91 -3.09 5.00
C PHE A 67 13.62 -1.72 4.92
N SER A 68 12.97 -0.67 4.41
CA SER A 68 13.68 0.57 4.09
C SER A 68 13.34 1.78 4.96
N VAL A 69 12.20 1.81 5.65
CA VAL A 69 11.73 3.04 6.29
C VAL A 69 12.68 3.61 7.34
N ASN A 70 13.38 2.77 8.12
CA ASN A 70 14.33 3.24 9.12
C ASN A 70 15.59 3.84 8.45
N VAL A 71 16.12 3.16 7.43
CA VAL A 71 17.25 3.65 6.63
C VAL A 71 16.92 5.00 5.99
N LEU A 72 15.71 5.16 5.45
CA LEU A 72 15.28 6.44 4.86
C LEU A 72 15.18 7.56 5.92
N ARG A 73 14.67 7.26 7.11
CA ARG A 73 14.57 8.22 8.22
C ARG A 73 15.91 8.67 8.75
N GLU A 74 16.90 7.78 8.74
CA GLU A 74 18.28 8.09 9.15
C GLU A 74 19.03 8.91 8.09
N ARG A 75 18.69 8.70 6.82
CA ARG A 75 19.39 9.30 5.69
C ARG A 75 18.88 10.68 5.30
N PHE A 76 17.57 10.95 5.44
CA PHE A 76 16.93 12.16 4.91
C PHE A 76 16.30 13.01 6.03
N ASN A 77 16.47 14.32 5.93
CA ASN A 77 15.96 15.30 6.90
C ASN A 77 14.50 15.74 6.64
N VAL A 78 13.72 14.93 5.93
CA VAL A 78 12.29 15.19 5.70
C VAL A 78 11.44 14.12 6.38
N PRO A 79 10.17 14.40 6.71
CA PRO A 79 9.28 13.38 7.25
C PRO A 79 9.16 12.19 6.31
N VAL A 80 9.44 10.98 6.81
CA VAL A 80 9.26 9.72 6.08
C VAL A 80 8.16 8.90 6.73
N ILE A 81 7.05 8.77 6.03
CA ILE A 81 5.87 8.03 6.44
C ILE A 81 5.93 6.64 5.81
N GLY A 82 6.00 5.61 6.62
CA GLY A 82 5.84 4.22 6.20
C GLY A 82 4.41 3.75 6.42
N MET A 83 4.14 2.52 6.00
CA MET A 83 2.86 1.86 6.25
C MET A 83 3.05 0.46 6.84
N GLU A 84 2.10 0.05 7.64
CA GLU A 84 2.06 -1.29 8.25
C GLU A 84 0.70 -1.91 8.01
N PRO A 85 0.57 -3.24 7.92
CA PRO A 85 -0.73 -3.88 7.84
C PRO A 85 -1.67 -3.40 8.95
N ALA A 86 -2.95 -3.20 8.62
CA ALA A 86 -3.95 -2.57 9.49
C ALA A 86 -4.39 -3.48 10.66
N VAL A 87 -3.44 -4.06 11.39
CA VAL A 87 -3.68 -4.98 12.51
C VAL A 87 -4.46 -4.30 13.64
N LYS A 88 -4.01 -3.12 14.08
CA LYS A 88 -4.68 -2.37 15.17
C LYS A 88 -6.14 -1.99 14.85
N PRO A 89 -6.49 -1.47 13.66
CA PRO A 89 -7.88 -1.28 13.28
C PRO A 89 -8.68 -2.58 13.21
N ALA A 90 -8.10 -3.68 12.70
CA ALA A 90 -8.77 -4.97 12.57
C ALA A 90 -9.21 -5.53 13.94
N ILE A 91 -8.37 -5.40 14.96
CA ILE A 91 -8.70 -5.82 16.34
C ILE A 91 -9.93 -5.07 16.89
N LYS A 92 -10.13 -3.83 16.47
CA LYS A 92 -11.27 -3.02 16.94
C LYS A 92 -12.60 -3.41 16.30
N VAL A 93 -12.55 -4.05 15.12
CA VAL A 93 -13.77 -4.35 14.34
C VAL A 93 -14.12 -5.82 14.29
N THR A 94 -13.21 -6.73 14.64
CA THR A 94 -13.51 -8.17 14.74
C THR A 94 -14.52 -8.44 15.83
N LEU A 95 -15.45 -9.35 15.58
CA LEU A 95 -16.48 -9.75 16.53
C LEU A 95 -16.16 -11.07 17.22
N ASN A 96 -15.31 -11.90 16.61
CA ASN A 96 -14.98 -13.23 17.11
C ASN A 96 -13.48 -13.42 17.41
N ASN A 97 -12.71 -12.34 17.39
CA ASN A 97 -11.27 -12.31 17.65
C ASN A 97 -10.43 -13.20 16.69
N LYS A 98 -10.91 -13.42 15.45
CA LYS A 98 -10.20 -14.18 14.43
C LYS A 98 -9.92 -13.26 13.23
N VAL A 99 -8.66 -12.89 13.06
CA VAL A 99 -8.22 -11.94 12.05
C VAL A 99 -7.31 -12.62 11.04
N GLY A 100 -7.71 -12.60 9.77
CA GLY A 100 -6.88 -13.03 8.64
C GLY A 100 -6.00 -11.88 8.16
N VAL A 101 -4.77 -12.16 7.77
CA VAL A 101 -3.88 -11.19 7.15
C VAL A 101 -3.38 -11.73 5.82
N LEU A 102 -3.82 -11.11 4.71
CA LEU A 102 -3.25 -11.38 3.40
C LEU A 102 -1.99 -10.50 3.24
N ALA A 103 -0.85 -11.10 2.99
CA ALA A 103 0.42 -10.38 2.88
C ALA A 103 1.28 -10.91 1.73
N THR A 104 2.24 -10.11 1.27
CA THR A 104 3.28 -10.62 0.36
C THR A 104 4.25 -11.53 1.10
N SER A 105 5.02 -12.36 0.38
CA SER A 105 6.06 -13.21 0.98
C SER A 105 7.06 -12.39 1.78
N GLY A 106 7.52 -11.25 1.24
CA GLY A 106 8.46 -10.36 1.93
C GLY A 106 7.88 -9.73 3.19
N THR A 107 6.64 -9.21 3.14
CA THR A 107 5.99 -8.65 4.33
C THR A 107 5.83 -9.70 5.43
N SER A 108 5.35 -10.90 5.08
CA SER A 108 5.05 -11.96 6.05
C SER A 108 6.30 -12.51 6.76
N LYS A 109 7.47 -12.42 6.13
CA LYS A 109 8.75 -12.87 6.68
C LYS A 109 9.52 -11.76 7.42
N SER A 110 9.07 -10.50 7.36
CA SER A 110 9.79 -9.39 7.96
C SER A 110 9.72 -9.41 9.48
N ALA A 111 10.83 -9.11 10.15
CA ALA A 111 10.89 -8.98 11.61
C ALA A 111 9.91 -7.90 12.12
N LYS A 112 9.74 -6.82 11.36
CA LYS A 112 8.80 -5.74 11.68
C LYS A 112 7.35 -6.21 11.72
N PHE A 113 6.94 -7.05 10.78
CA PHE A 113 5.59 -7.62 10.77
C PHE A 113 5.40 -8.63 11.93
N SER A 114 6.40 -9.46 12.22
CA SER A 114 6.36 -10.39 13.35
C SER A 114 6.19 -9.64 14.68
N ALA A 115 6.98 -8.60 14.91
CA ALA A 115 6.86 -7.76 16.11
C ALA A 115 5.49 -7.05 16.21
N LEU A 116 4.92 -6.62 15.06
CA LEU A 116 3.57 -6.04 15.03
C LEU A 116 2.51 -7.06 15.48
N LEU A 117 2.56 -8.30 15.01
CA LEU A 117 1.61 -9.36 15.40
C LEU A 117 1.79 -9.75 16.87
N GLU A 118 3.03 -9.92 17.32
CA GLU A 118 3.37 -10.27 18.70
C GLU A 118 2.78 -9.28 19.70
N LYS A 119 2.89 -7.99 19.41
CA LYS A 119 2.32 -6.91 20.24
C LYS A 119 0.82 -7.09 20.51
N TYR A 120 0.09 -7.76 19.63
CA TYR A 120 -1.36 -7.91 19.71
C TYR A 120 -1.83 -9.37 19.81
N SER A 121 -0.92 -10.33 19.97
CA SER A 121 -1.23 -11.77 19.98
C SER A 121 -2.16 -12.20 21.14
N GLY A 122 -2.16 -11.47 22.25
CA GLY A 122 -3.04 -11.71 23.39
C GLY A 122 -4.49 -11.26 23.19
N ALA A 123 -4.76 -10.42 22.17
CA ALA A 123 -6.09 -9.86 21.95
C ALA A 123 -6.90 -10.64 20.91
N VAL A 124 -6.24 -11.21 19.89
CA VAL A 124 -6.89 -11.89 18.77
C VAL A 124 -6.01 -13.03 18.25
N LYS A 125 -6.66 -14.01 17.58
CA LYS A 125 -5.96 -15.05 16.85
C LYS A 125 -5.73 -14.62 15.41
N PHE A 126 -4.46 -14.49 15.00
CA PHE A 126 -4.08 -14.18 13.64
C PHE A 126 -3.92 -15.42 12.77
N PHE A 127 -4.44 -15.31 11.55
CA PHE A 127 -4.25 -16.28 10.47
C PHE A 127 -3.50 -15.58 9.35
N ILE A 128 -2.23 -15.92 9.15
CA ILE A 128 -1.38 -15.24 8.16
C ILE A 128 -1.38 -16.05 6.88
N GLN A 129 -1.67 -15.39 5.76
CA GLN A 129 -1.65 -15.99 4.44
C GLN A 129 -0.71 -15.22 3.52
N PRO A 130 0.51 -15.73 3.26
CA PRO A 130 1.36 -15.25 2.19
C PRO A 130 0.71 -15.53 0.84
N CYS A 131 0.74 -14.55 -0.08
CA CYS A 131 0.05 -14.63 -1.37
C CYS A 131 1.04 -14.41 -2.54
N PRO A 132 2.01 -15.32 -2.78
CA PRO A 132 2.92 -15.21 -3.92
C PRO A 132 2.15 -15.23 -5.24
N GLY A 133 2.56 -14.41 -6.22
CA GLY A 133 1.90 -14.32 -7.53
C GLY A 133 0.62 -13.46 -7.55
N LEU A 134 -0.04 -13.18 -6.41
CA LEU A 134 -1.28 -12.41 -6.38
C LEU A 134 -1.10 -10.97 -6.90
N VAL A 135 0.03 -10.32 -6.59
CA VAL A 135 0.34 -8.99 -7.14
C VAL A 135 0.48 -9.05 -8.66
N ASN A 136 1.15 -10.08 -9.19
CA ASN A 136 1.32 -10.23 -10.63
C ASN A 136 -0.03 -10.42 -11.34
N ALA A 137 -0.93 -11.19 -10.75
CA ALA A 137 -2.29 -11.36 -11.28
C ALA A 137 -3.07 -10.03 -11.28
N ILE A 138 -3.00 -9.24 -10.20
CA ILE A 138 -3.65 -7.93 -10.11
C ILE A 138 -3.05 -6.93 -11.12
N GLU A 139 -1.73 -6.93 -11.32
CA GLU A 139 -1.05 -6.03 -12.28
C GLU A 139 -1.36 -6.36 -13.75
N LYS A 140 -1.98 -7.50 -14.07
CA LYS A 140 -2.56 -7.77 -15.40
C LYS A 140 -3.73 -6.82 -15.69
N GLY A 141 -4.39 -6.26 -14.66
CA GLY A 141 -5.48 -5.29 -14.78
C GLY A 141 -6.86 -5.90 -15.04
N SER A 142 -6.99 -7.21 -15.10
CA SER A 142 -8.26 -7.92 -15.31
C SER A 142 -8.78 -8.41 -13.96
N PHE A 143 -9.61 -7.59 -13.29
CA PHE A 143 -10.05 -7.89 -11.92
C PHE A 143 -11.18 -8.94 -11.84
N ASP A 144 -11.79 -9.28 -12.96
CA ASP A 144 -12.82 -10.33 -13.07
C ASP A 144 -12.28 -11.62 -13.73
N ASP A 145 -10.95 -11.78 -13.79
CA ASP A 145 -10.28 -12.95 -14.35
C ASP A 145 -10.50 -14.19 -13.49
N GLU A 146 -10.85 -15.32 -14.10
CA GLU A 146 -11.09 -16.60 -13.43
C GLU A 146 -9.83 -17.10 -12.73
N GLU A 147 -8.65 -16.95 -13.35
CA GLU A 147 -7.35 -17.31 -12.77
C GLU A 147 -7.10 -16.54 -11.45
N LEU A 148 -7.42 -15.23 -11.43
CA LEU A 148 -7.31 -14.40 -10.23
C LEU A 148 -8.29 -14.87 -9.14
N PHE A 149 -9.52 -15.21 -9.53
CA PHE A 149 -10.54 -15.68 -8.59
C PHE A 149 -10.13 -17.01 -7.93
N GLU A 150 -9.72 -18.00 -8.72
CA GLU A 150 -9.26 -19.32 -8.22
C GLU A 150 -8.05 -19.19 -7.28
N LEU A 151 -7.08 -18.34 -7.67
CA LEU A 151 -5.91 -18.07 -6.84
C LEU A 151 -6.32 -17.46 -5.49
N LEU A 152 -7.28 -16.56 -5.51
CA LEU A 152 -7.78 -15.90 -4.30
C LEU A 152 -8.59 -16.87 -3.43
N GLU A 153 -9.43 -17.73 -4.01
CA GLU A 153 -10.15 -18.79 -3.28
C GLU A 153 -9.18 -19.70 -2.53
N LYS A 154 -8.09 -20.13 -3.18
CA LYS A 154 -7.05 -20.94 -2.56
C LYS A 154 -6.44 -20.24 -1.34
N TYR A 155 -6.15 -18.94 -1.42
CA TYR A 155 -5.58 -18.19 -0.31
C TYR A 155 -6.58 -17.95 0.83
N LEU A 156 -7.85 -17.77 0.51
CA LEU A 156 -8.90 -17.52 1.49
C LEU A 156 -9.47 -18.81 2.14
N ALA A 157 -9.20 -20.00 1.59
CA ALA A 157 -9.74 -21.28 2.06
C ALA A 157 -9.47 -21.51 3.56
N ASN A 158 -8.25 -21.22 4.02
CA ASN A 158 -7.90 -21.36 5.44
C ASN A 158 -8.68 -20.37 6.33
N PHE A 159 -8.92 -19.15 5.86
CA PHE A 159 -9.70 -18.15 6.59
C PHE A 159 -11.16 -18.60 6.72
N LYS A 160 -11.75 -19.08 5.63
CA LYS A 160 -13.11 -19.61 5.60
C LYS A 160 -13.28 -20.79 6.55
N LYS A 161 -12.36 -21.77 6.50
CA LYS A 161 -12.36 -22.96 7.38
C LYS A 161 -12.30 -22.59 8.87
N ASN A 162 -11.58 -21.54 9.24
CA ASN A 162 -11.39 -21.12 10.62
C ASN A 162 -12.42 -20.09 11.09
N GLY A 163 -13.35 -19.66 10.24
CA GLY A 163 -14.37 -18.68 10.57
C GLY A 163 -13.78 -17.30 10.86
N VAL A 164 -12.78 -16.88 10.08
CA VAL A 164 -12.24 -15.51 10.12
C VAL A 164 -13.34 -14.52 9.75
N ASP A 165 -13.57 -13.51 10.57
CA ASP A 165 -14.58 -12.47 10.33
C ASP A 165 -14.00 -11.13 9.86
N THR A 166 -12.69 -10.97 9.99
CA THR A 166 -12.00 -9.73 9.63
C THR A 166 -10.71 -10.03 8.87
N ILE A 167 -10.52 -9.38 7.71
CA ILE A 167 -9.34 -9.56 6.87
C ILE A 167 -8.57 -8.24 6.77
N VAL A 168 -7.28 -8.29 7.06
CA VAL A 168 -6.32 -7.21 6.85
C VAL A 168 -5.67 -7.35 5.49
N LEU A 169 -5.70 -6.29 4.70
CA LEU A 169 -4.98 -6.20 3.44
C LEU A 169 -3.54 -5.70 3.71
N GLY A 170 -2.61 -6.64 3.83
CA GLY A 170 -1.19 -6.38 4.07
C GLY A 170 -0.39 -6.02 2.80
N CYS A 171 -1.09 -5.69 1.71
CA CYS A 171 -0.52 -5.21 0.46
C CYS A 171 -1.44 -4.18 -0.18
N THR A 172 -0.89 -3.10 -0.71
CA THR A 172 -1.63 -2.01 -1.34
C THR A 172 -2.34 -2.41 -2.63
N HIS A 173 -1.91 -3.47 -3.29
CA HIS A 173 -2.60 -4.03 -4.46
C HIS A 173 -3.92 -4.72 -4.09
N TYR A 174 -4.02 -5.31 -2.92
CA TYR A 174 -5.21 -6.11 -2.56
C TYR A 174 -6.47 -5.27 -2.35
N VAL A 175 -6.34 -3.95 -2.25
CA VAL A 175 -7.47 -3.01 -2.20
C VAL A 175 -8.36 -3.12 -3.46
N TYR A 176 -7.75 -3.39 -4.61
CA TYR A 176 -8.46 -3.47 -5.90
C TYR A 176 -9.32 -4.74 -6.08
N ILE A 177 -9.07 -5.75 -5.26
CA ILE A 177 -9.79 -7.02 -5.28
C ILE A 177 -10.69 -7.23 -4.05
N LYS A 178 -11.03 -6.17 -3.32
CA LYS A 178 -11.95 -6.23 -2.16
C LYS A 178 -13.29 -6.89 -2.52
N HIS A 179 -13.84 -6.59 -3.70
CA HIS A 179 -15.08 -7.15 -4.18
C HIS A 179 -15.01 -8.68 -4.35
N LEU A 180 -13.88 -9.22 -4.86
CA LEU A 180 -13.67 -10.67 -4.97
C LEU A 180 -13.52 -11.32 -3.59
N ILE A 181 -12.80 -10.69 -2.67
CA ILE A 181 -12.68 -11.18 -1.28
C ILE A 181 -14.08 -11.27 -0.65
N THR A 182 -14.90 -10.24 -0.83
CA THR A 182 -16.28 -10.22 -0.31
C THR A 182 -17.13 -11.31 -0.98
N LYS A 183 -16.98 -11.54 -2.29
CA LYS A 183 -17.70 -12.59 -3.02
C LYS A 183 -17.36 -13.99 -2.49
N ILE A 184 -16.09 -14.26 -2.14
CA ILE A 184 -15.62 -15.56 -1.65
C ILE A 184 -15.97 -15.77 -0.18
N MET A 185 -15.76 -14.74 0.66
CA MET A 185 -15.89 -14.83 2.11
C MET A 185 -17.32 -14.52 2.62
N GLY A 186 -18.16 -13.90 1.79
CA GLY A 186 -19.49 -13.44 2.14
C GLY A 186 -19.51 -11.97 2.59
N THR A 187 -20.71 -11.39 2.56
CA THR A 187 -20.92 -9.93 2.78
C THR A 187 -20.69 -9.48 4.23
N ASN A 188 -20.65 -10.41 5.18
CA ASN A 188 -20.42 -10.09 6.59
C ASN A 188 -18.94 -9.93 6.94
N ILE A 189 -18.02 -10.26 6.02
CA ILE A 189 -16.58 -10.11 6.25
C ILE A 189 -16.20 -8.64 6.39
N LYS A 190 -15.39 -8.31 7.40
CA LYS A 190 -14.79 -6.98 7.54
C LYS A 190 -13.45 -6.97 6.81
N ILE A 191 -13.27 -5.99 5.93
CA ILE A 191 -12.00 -5.82 5.19
C ILE A 191 -11.38 -4.49 5.61
N VAL A 192 -10.14 -4.55 6.09
CA VAL A 192 -9.41 -3.39 6.64
C VAL A 192 -8.13 -3.17 5.85
N ASP A 193 -7.91 -1.94 5.40
CA ASP A 193 -6.67 -1.49 4.76
C ASP A 193 -6.06 -0.28 5.49
N THR A 194 -4.93 0.21 5.00
CA THR A 194 -4.13 1.24 5.66
C THR A 194 -4.13 2.61 4.98
N GLY A 195 -4.78 2.77 3.83
CA GLY A 195 -4.69 3.99 3.04
C GLY A 195 -5.03 5.27 3.83
N GLU A 196 -6.18 5.29 4.48
CA GLU A 196 -6.61 6.45 5.31
C GLU A 196 -5.70 6.67 6.53
N ALA A 197 -5.22 5.60 7.17
CA ALA A 197 -4.33 5.73 8.33
C ALA A 197 -3.00 6.39 7.94
N VAL A 198 -2.46 6.03 6.77
CA VAL A 198 -1.26 6.66 6.20
C VAL A 198 -1.50 8.13 5.87
N ALA A 199 -2.64 8.46 5.25
CA ALA A 199 -3.01 9.84 4.94
C ALA A 199 -3.12 10.69 6.22
N ARG A 200 -3.77 10.18 7.27
CA ARG A 200 -3.84 10.85 8.58
C ARG A 200 -2.47 11.04 9.22
N GLN A 201 -1.60 10.02 9.15
CA GLN A 201 -0.24 10.14 9.70
C GLN A 201 0.59 11.17 8.93
N LEU A 202 0.45 11.23 7.60
CA LEU A 202 1.08 12.29 6.80
C LEU A 202 0.58 13.67 7.22
N SER A 203 -0.74 13.85 7.37
CA SER A 203 -1.35 15.09 7.85
C SER A 203 -0.72 15.59 9.16
N ILE A 204 -0.64 14.71 10.16
CA ILE A 204 -0.03 15.00 11.46
C ILE A 204 1.43 15.42 11.29
N LYS A 205 2.19 14.69 10.48
CA LYS A 205 3.62 15.01 10.28
C LYS A 205 3.83 16.33 9.54
N LEU A 206 3.01 16.66 8.56
CA LEU A 206 3.07 17.95 7.89
C LEU A 206 2.79 19.10 8.85
N GLU A 207 1.87 18.94 9.81
CA GLU A 207 1.60 19.92 10.86
C GLU A 207 2.78 20.05 11.84
N GLU A 208 3.28 18.92 12.38
CA GLU A 208 4.40 18.89 13.32
C GLU A 208 5.67 19.57 12.77
N PHE A 209 5.90 19.46 11.46
CA PHE A 209 7.06 20.05 10.79
C PHE A 209 6.77 21.42 10.15
N ASN A 210 5.59 22.00 10.32
CA ASN A 210 5.15 23.26 9.69
C ASN A 210 5.29 23.22 8.15
N LEU A 211 4.91 22.12 7.53
CA LEU A 211 5.05 21.85 6.09
C LEU A 211 3.70 21.82 5.34
N ARG A 212 2.59 22.20 5.97
CA ARG A 212 1.28 22.28 5.29
C ARG A 212 1.32 23.27 4.14
N ALA A 213 0.61 22.94 3.05
CA ALA A 213 0.43 23.87 1.94
C ALA A 213 -0.49 25.03 2.36
N ASP A 214 -0.06 26.25 2.03
CA ASP A 214 -0.83 27.50 2.26
C ASP A 214 -1.78 27.85 1.10
N SER A 215 -1.86 26.98 0.07
CA SER A 215 -2.70 27.20 -1.10
C SER A 215 -4.18 27.39 -0.68
N SER A 216 -4.85 28.39 -1.26
CA SER A 216 -6.29 28.57 -1.13
C SER A 216 -7.07 27.58 -2.00
N GLU A 217 -6.47 27.13 -3.09
CA GLU A 217 -7.08 26.23 -4.06
C GLU A 217 -6.60 24.79 -3.90
N PRO A 218 -7.46 23.78 -4.13
CA PRO A 218 -7.05 22.39 -4.18
C PRO A 218 -6.05 22.13 -5.31
N SER A 219 -5.08 21.24 -5.08
CA SER A 219 -4.26 20.68 -6.15
C SER A 219 -5.08 19.65 -6.92
N VAL A 220 -5.31 19.87 -8.20
CA VAL A 220 -6.16 19.02 -9.05
C VAL A 220 -5.34 17.96 -9.77
N GLU A 221 -4.04 18.14 -9.90
CA GLU A 221 -3.17 17.28 -10.71
C GLU A 221 -2.18 16.49 -9.86
N MET A 222 -2.18 15.17 -10.04
CA MET A 222 -1.14 14.28 -9.50
C MET A 222 -0.12 13.97 -10.59
N LYS A 223 1.17 14.23 -10.33
CA LYS A 223 2.23 13.83 -11.27
C LYS A 223 2.63 12.39 -11.03
N LEU A 224 2.54 11.59 -12.10
CA LEU A 224 2.92 10.19 -12.12
C LEU A 224 4.24 9.98 -12.88
N ILE A 225 5.25 9.44 -12.22
CA ILE A 225 6.53 9.06 -12.84
C ILE A 225 6.61 7.53 -12.88
N LEU A 226 6.83 6.98 -14.07
CA LEU A 226 6.91 5.54 -14.30
C LEU A 226 8.32 5.11 -14.66
N THR A 227 8.82 4.07 -14.01
CA THR A 227 10.13 3.46 -14.36
C THR A 227 10.03 2.51 -15.56
N LYS A 228 8.83 2.00 -15.88
CA LYS A 228 8.50 1.23 -17.08
C LYS A 228 7.16 1.70 -17.63
N TYR A 229 7.12 2.00 -18.92
CA TYR A 229 5.97 2.66 -19.56
C TYR A 229 5.03 1.69 -20.32
N LYS A 230 5.47 0.44 -20.60
CA LYS A 230 4.68 -0.50 -21.41
C LYS A 230 3.46 -1.04 -20.63
N ASN A 231 2.26 -0.87 -21.18
CA ASN A 231 0.95 -1.32 -20.65
C ASN A 231 0.48 -0.68 -19.33
N VAL A 232 1.26 0.25 -18.74
CA VAL A 232 0.96 0.85 -17.43
C VAL A 232 -0.19 1.87 -17.50
N PRO A 233 -0.36 2.71 -18.55
CA PRO A 233 -1.46 3.69 -18.58
C PRO A 233 -2.84 3.07 -18.41
N GLN A 234 -3.15 1.96 -19.07
CA GLN A 234 -4.45 1.30 -18.98
C GLN A 234 -4.76 0.75 -17.58
N VAL A 235 -3.71 0.22 -16.92
CA VAL A 235 -3.83 -0.27 -15.54
C VAL A 235 -4.01 0.89 -14.54
N ILE A 236 -3.36 2.04 -14.80
CA ILE A 236 -3.52 3.24 -13.99
C ILE A 236 -4.94 3.76 -14.05
N ASP A 237 -5.54 3.87 -15.22
CA ASP A 237 -6.92 4.33 -15.40
C ASP A 237 -7.89 3.44 -14.60
N GLN A 238 -7.67 2.13 -14.61
CA GLN A 238 -8.44 1.18 -13.82
C GLN A 238 -8.23 1.38 -12.30
N PHE A 239 -7.00 1.62 -11.86
CA PHE A 239 -6.67 1.84 -10.45
C PHE A 239 -7.18 3.18 -9.92
N LEU A 240 -7.33 4.19 -10.78
CA LEU A 240 -7.87 5.50 -10.45
C LEU A 240 -9.36 5.63 -10.78
N SER A 241 -9.98 4.61 -11.35
CA SER A 241 -11.40 4.63 -11.69
C SER A 241 -12.25 5.04 -10.47
N GLY A 242 -13.23 5.93 -10.71
CA GLY A 242 -14.08 6.49 -9.66
C GLY A 242 -13.36 7.47 -8.70
N SER A 243 -12.18 7.97 -9.05
CA SER A 243 -11.55 9.12 -8.39
C SER A 243 -11.64 10.35 -9.27
N ASN A 244 -11.70 11.54 -8.65
CA ASN A 244 -11.63 12.84 -9.34
C ASN A 244 -10.18 13.33 -9.43
N ILE A 245 -9.23 12.43 -9.63
CA ILE A 245 -7.80 12.76 -9.68
C ILE A 245 -7.38 12.76 -11.14
N ASP A 246 -7.03 13.94 -11.64
CA ASP A 246 -6.31 14.09 -12.89
C ASP A 246 -4.84 13.77 -12.69
N PHE A 247 -4.20 13.10 -13.63
CA PHE A 247 -2.79 12.79 -13.53
C PHE A 247 -2.02 13.08 -14.80
N LYS A 248 -0.78 13.51 -14.64
CA LYS A 248 0.17 13.73 -15.72
C LYS A 248 1.28 12.68 -15.66
N LEU A 249 1.48 11.98 -16.78
CA LEU A 249 2.52 10.97 -16.90
C LEU A 249 3.87 11.57 -17.29
N GLU A 250 4.90 11.24 -16.52
CA GLU A 250 6.29 11.52 -16.84
C GLU A 250 7.09 10.23 -16.90
N ARG A 251 8.10 10.14 -17.79
CA ARG A 251 9.04 9.03 -17.80
C ARG A 251 10.07 9.20 -16.69
N ALA A 252 10.47 8.09 -16.08
CA ALA A 252 11.62 8.09 -15.20
C ALA A 252 12.90 8.51 -15.97
N TRP A 253 13.83 9.09 -15.25
CA TRP A 253 15.05 9.74 -15.76
C TRP A 253 16.25 8.78 -15.92
N TYR A 254 16.11 7.48 -15.74
CA TYR A 254 17.16 6.46 -15.89
C TYR A 254 16.70 5.31 -16.78
#